data_2ee1af998422d11791573d2c53709dec
#
_entry.id   2ee1af998422d11791573d2c53709dec
#
_cell.length_a   1.000
_cell.length_b   1.000
_cell.length_c   1.000
_cell.angle_alpha   90.00
_cell.angle_beta   90.00
_cell.angle_gamma   90.00
#
_symmetry.space_group_name_H-M   'P 1'
#
loop_
_entity.id
_entity.type
_entity.pdbx_description
1 polymer ?
#
loop_
_entity_poly.entity_id
_entity_poly.type
_entity_poly.pdbx_seq_one_letter_code
_entity_poly.pdbx_strand_id
1 'polypeptide(L)'
;MKRKLSLFACLAIFISLQTGCFQLKSLDLKGLDFMRMDEFHSQVQSQELQTEGYVQKVDSFIIVLDSSSSMGTIYEDEVAERYSRFMIAKDIVSRMNNTIPEMVIQGTLQRFGYGFAARGKLTEAVYGPTAYSTSDLEYALQTIITPGGHSPAGLAIGATSKIVGSTKGKNAVIVISDGEKLKDDPLMKVKTLKNQFGGRTCLYTIWVGSKTKSKAFMEEIASEMGCGFSATANDIATSKGMEDFVRKVFLARDSDGDGVPDDEDECPDTPPGVQVDTVGCAVDSDGDGVSDNVDACPNTPEGAIVDNRGCWVVKGVKFDYKKWDVKPQFNTNLDNIINILKKTPGLKVMVEGHTDNIGSKKYNQDLSEKRAESIKAYLVGKGIDESRITSVGLGFSKPRAGNDTKEGRALNRRAELIPVK
;
A
#
# COMPACT_ATOMS: atom_id res chain seq x y z
N MET A 1 4.59 -56.03 -4.34
CA MET A 1 4.90 -56.03 -5.79
C MET A 1 4.67 -54.60 -6.32
N LYS A 2 5.71 -53.82 -6.44
CA LYS A 2 5.65 -52.43 -6.95
C LYS A 2 6.30 -52.40 -8.34
N ARG A 3 5.50 -52.10 -9.37
CA ARG A 3 6.00 -51.86 -10.74
C ARG A 3 6.38 -50.39 -10.91
N LYS A 4 7.64 -50.15 -11.21
CA LYS A 4 8.16 -48.86 -11.71
C LYS A 4 7.82 -48.77 -13.20
N LEU A 5 7.12 -47.71 -13.61
CA LEU A 5 7.03 -47.28 -15.01
C LEU A 5 8.12 -46.27 -15.29
N SER A 6 9.03 -46.61 -16.19
CA SER A 6 9.97 -45.65 -16.79
C SER A 6 9.39 -45.18 -18.13
N LEU A 7 9.22 -43.86 -18.29
CA LEU A 7 8.87 -43.25 -19.59
C LEU A 7 10.16 -42.93 -20.32
N PHE A 8 10.42 -43.63 -21.42
CA PHE A 8 11.41 -43.25 -22.46
C PHE A 8 10.67 -42.43 -23.51
N ALA A 9 11.08 -41.17 -23.71
CA ALA A 9 10.73 -40.40 -24.88
C ALA A 9 11.91 -40.46 -25.87
N CYS A 10 11.80 -41.31 -26.89
CA CYS A 10 12.70 -41.31 -28.03
C CYS A 10 12.18 -40.34 -29.10
N LEU A 11 12.93 -39.25 -29.36
CA LEU A 11 12.73 -38.44 -30.54
C LEU A 11 13.67 -38.97 -31.65
N ALA A 12 13.09 -39.63 -32.66
CA ALA A 12 13.84 -40.16 -33.81
C ALA A 12 14.07 -39.07 -34.85
N ILE A 13 15.32 -38.65 -35.05
CA ILE A 13 15.76 -37.95 -36.25
C ILE A 13 16.65 -38.94 -37.03
N PHE A 14 16.16 -39.36 -38.19
CA PHE A 14 16.93 -40.16 -39.16
C PHE A 14 17.96 -39.25 -39.86
N ILE A 15 19.24 -39.47 -39.61
CA ILE A 15 20.31 -39.25 -40.56
C ILE A 15 21.32 -40.41 -40.37
N SER A 16 21.55 -41.13 -41.44
CA SER A 16 22.47 -42.26 -41.53
C SER A 16 23.93 -41.85 -41.44
N LEU A 17 24.70 -42.65 -40.79
CA LEU A 17 26.04 -43.18 -41.03
C LEU A 17 27.05 -43.07 -39.86
N GLN A 18 27.47 -44.28 -39.48
CA GLN A 18 28.74 -44.66 -38.86
C GLN A 18 29.00 -44.40 -37.38
N THR A 19 28.82 -45.49 -36.67
CA THR A 19 29.65 -46.00 -35.55
C THR A 19 30.41 -45.00 -34.71
N GLY A 20 29.83 -44.68 -33.59
CA GLY A 20 30.50 -44.02 -32.51
C GLY A 20 29.49 -43.79 -31.38
N CYS A 21 29.38 -44.77 -30.49
CA CYS A 21 28.60 -44.60 -29.26
C CYS A 21 29.30 -43.58 -28.38
N PHE A 22 29.02 -42.29 -28.61
CA PHE A 22 29.37 -41.26 -27.63
C PHE A 22 28.45 -41.49 -26.43
N GLN A 23 28.96 -42.14 -25.41
CA GLN A 23 28.40 -42.05 -24.09
C GLN A 23 28.39 -40.53 -23.72
N LEU A 24 27.22 -39.92 -23.77
CA LEU A 24 26.97 -38.70 -23.00
C LEU A 24 27.23 -39.10 -21.55
N LYS A 25 28.47 -38.86 -21.07
CA LYS A 25 28.73 -38.78 -19.65
C LYS A 25 27.67 -37.81 -19.12
N SER A 26 26.88 -38.30 -18.23
CA SER A 26 26.00 -37.46 -17.43
C SER A 26 26.82 -36.23 -17.03
N LEU A 27 26.45 -35.06 -17.54
CA LEU A 27 26.96 -33.81 -16.98
C LEU A 27 26.64 -33.91 -15.48
N ASP A 28 27.73 -34.03 -14.72
CA ASP A 28 27.64 -34.04 -13.27
C ASP A 28 27.19 -32.64 -12.86
N LEU A 29 25.89 -32.51 -12.64
CA LEU A 29 25.26 -31.27 -12.12
C LEU A 29 25.69 -30.92 -10.69
N LYS A 30 26.66 -31.67 -10.13
CA LYS A 30 27.28 -31.38 -8.83
C LYS A 30 28.17 -30.15 -8.82
N GLY A 31 28.42 -29.50 -9.95
CA GLY A 31 29.12 -28.21 -10.06
C GLY A 31 28.21 -26.98 -9.97
N LEU A 32 26.91 -27.14 -9.72
CA LEU A 32 25.94 -26.05 -9.49
C LEU A 32 25.92 -25.57 -8.01
N ASP A 33 26.96 -25.90 -7.24
CA ASP A 33 27.12 -25.47 -5.85
C ASP A 33 27.58 -24.01 -5.70
N PHE A 34 27.49 -23.20 -6.78
CA PHE A 34 27.74 -21.76 -6.65
C PHE A 34 26.71 -21.07 -5.73
N MET A 35 25.54 -21.63 -5.68
CA MET A 35 24.50 -21.29 -4.73
C MET A 35 23.93 -22.61 -4.21
N ARG A 36 24.62 -23.24 -3.27
CA ARG A 36 23.95 -24.13 -2.33
C ARG A 36 23.11 -23.23 -1.43
N MET A 37 22.08 -22.70 -2.03
CA MET A 37 21.01 -22.11 -1.27
C MET A 37 20.34 -23.21 -0.50
N ASP A 38 20.16 -22.97 0.78
CA ASP A 38 19.08 -23.60 1.53
C ASP A 38 17.86 -23.60 0.63
N GLU A 39 17.16 -24.72 0.53
CA GLU A 39 16.04 -24.88 -0.41
C GLU A 39 15.17 -23.65 -0.40
N PHE A 40 15.10 -22.96 -1.54
CA PHE A 40 14.45 -21.68 -1.67
C PHE A 40 12.93 -21.91 -1.68
N HIS A 41 12.30 -21.79 -0.54
CA HIS A 41 10.85 -21.91 -0.39
C HIS A 41 10.19 -20.55 -0.60
N SER A 42 10.04 -20.13 -1.85
CA SER A 42 9.40 -18.85 -2.21
C SER A 42 8.00 -18.66 -1.60
N GLN A 43 7.19 -19.75 -1.53
CA GLN A 43 5.85 -19.70 -0.95
C GLN A 43 5.85 -19.49 0.58
N VAL A 44 6.83 -20.06 1.30
CA VAL A 44 6.95 -19.87 2.75
C VAL A 44 7.43 -18.45 3.05
N GLN A 45 8.35 -17.93 2.24
CA GLN A 45 8.87 -16.57 2.40
C GLN A 45 7.82 -15.49 2.07
N SER A 46 6.97 -15.70 1.06
CA SER A 46 5.90 -14.75 0.75
C SER A 46 4.84 -14.69 1.86
N GLN A 47 4.52 -15.83 2.51
CA GLN A 47 3.63 -15.85 3.67
C GLN A 47 4.25 -15.14 4.89
N GLU A 48 5.53 -15.35 5.17
CA GLU A 48 6.23 -14.66 6.26
C GLU A 48 6.28 -13.15 6.04
N LEU A 49 6.54 -12.69 4.81
CA LEU A 49 6.56 -11.28 4.47
C LEU A 49 5.19 -10.59 4.65
N GLN A 50 4.09 -11.29 4.36
CA GLN A 50 2.73 -10.77 4.55
C GLN A 50 2.30 -10.74 6.03
N THR A 51 2.78 -11.69 6.85
CA THR A 51 2.44 -11.78 8.28
C THR A 51 3.25 -10.84 9.17
N GLU A 52 4.33 -10.23 8.66
CA GLU A 52 5.22 -9.34 9.41
C GLU A 52 4.80 -7.85 9.39
N GLY A 53 3.57 -7.50 9.03
CA GLY A 53 3.10 -6.10 8.97
C GLY A 53 3.77 -5.31 7.84
N TYR A 54 3.72 -5.86 6.64
CA TYR A 54 4.14 -5.18 5.43
C TYR A 54 3.01 -5.11 4.42
N VAL A 55 2.91 -3.98 3.72
CA VAL A 55 1.98 -3.74 2.63
C VAL A 55 2.71 -3.51 1.30
N GLN A 56 1.99 -3.57 0.21
CA GLN A 56 2.52 -3.30 -1.12
C GLN A 56 2.97 -1.85 -1.24
N LYS A 57 4.25 -1.65 -1.62
CA LYS A 57 4.88 -0.33 -1.77
C LYS A 57 4.78 0.23 -3.19
N VAL A 58 4.75 -0.61 -4.20
CA VAL A 58 4.83 -0.20 -5.61
C VAL A 58 3.74 -0.85 -6.46
N ASP A 59 3.22 -0.12 -7.43
CA ASP A 59 2.15 -0.58 -8.33
C ASP A 59 2.71 -1.16 -9.63
N SER A 60 3.97 -0.86 -9.96
CA SER A 60 4.67 -1.47 -11.09
C SER A 60 6.16 -1.59 -10.87
N PHE A 61 6.78 -2.57 -11.53
CA PHE A 61 8.23 -2.68 -11.60
C PHE A 61 8.73 -2.89 -13.04
N ILE A 62 9.95 -2.41 -13.28
CA ILE A 62 10.61 -2.51 -14.57
C ILE A 62 12.02 -3.01 -14.31
N ILE A 63 12.31 -4.25 -14.71
CA ILE A 63 13.66 -4.80 -14.71
C ILE A 63 14.35 -4.40 -16.02
N VAL A 64 15.49 -3.74 -15.92
CA VAL A 64 16.33 -3.32 -17.04
C VAL A 64 17.61 -4.16 -17.01
N LEU A 65 17.61 -5.24 -17.78
CA LEU A 65 18.68 -6.24 -17.78
C LEU A 65 19.73 -5.94 -18.84
N ASP A 66 20.98 -5.80 -18.41
CA ASP A 66 22.13 -5.71 -19.30
C ASP A 66 22.44 -7.08 -19.93
N SER A 67 22.38 -7.15 -21.24
CA SER A 67 22.81 -8.31 -22.04
C SER A 67 23.91 -7.93 -23.05
N SER A 68 24.75 -6.94 -22.72
CA SER A 68 25.89 -6.52 -23.56
C SER A 68 27.06 -7.51 -23.52
N SER A 69 28.05 -7.31 -24.39
CA SER A 69 29.18 -8.20 -24.51
C SER A 69 30.01 -8.33 -23.22
N SER A 70 30.11 -7.27 -22.40
CA SER A 70 30.84 -7.31 -21.14
C SER A 70 30.22 -8.28 -20.13
N MET A 71 28.91 -8.46 -20.17
CA MET A 71 28.18 -9.42 -19.34
C MET A 71 28.51 -10.89 -19.69
N GLY A 72 29.10 -11.14 -20.87
CA GLY A 72 29.60 -12.48 -21.26
C GLY A 72 30.91 -12.88 -20.58
N THR A 73 31.59 -11.96 -19.88
CA THR A 73 32.81 -12.28 -19.12
C THR A 73 32.51 -13.08 -17.86
N ILE A 74 33.48 -13.90 -17.44
CA ILE A 74 33.37 -14.70 -16.22
C ILE A 74 33.29 -13.75 -15.01
N TYR A 75 32.46 -14.09 -14.09
CA TYR A 75 32.38 -13.38 -12.80
C TYR A 75 33.57 -13.76 -11.92
N GLU A 76 34.37 -12.78 -11.53
CA GLU A 76 35.59 -12.99 -10.75
C GLU A 76 35.28 -13.06 -9.27
N ASP A 77 34.79 -14.22 -8.80
CA ASP A 77 34.61 -14.52 -7.40
C ASP A 77 35.18 -15.91 -7.12
N GLU A 78 35.77 -16.14 -5.94
CA GLU A 78 36.44 -17.40 -5.56
C GLU A 78 35.51 -18.62 -5.67
N VAL A 79 34.20 -18.43 -5.64
CA VAL A 79 33.19 -19.49 -5.67
C VAL A 79 32.53 -19.60 -7.07
N ALA A 80 32.56 -18.53 -7.87
CA ALA A 80 31.80 -18.39 -9.14
C ALA A 80 32.63 -18.56 -10.42
N GLU A 81 33.83 -19.09 -10.35
CA GLU A 81 34.81 -19.19 -11.47
C GLU A 81 34.30 -19.77 -12.81
N ARG A 82 33.03 -20.25 -12.87
CA ARG A 82 32.45 -20.93 -14.03
C ARG A 82 31.27 -20.18 -14.69
N TYR A 83 30.77 -19.08 -14.07
CA TYR A 83 29.58 -18.42 -14.56
C TYR A 83 29.90 -17.04 -15.12
N SER A 84 29.26 -16.72 -16.26
CA SER A 84 29.33 -15.37 -16.81
C SER A 84 28.47 -14.41 -15.91
N ARG A 85 28.82 -13.13 -15.91
CA ARG A 85 28.04 -12.09 -15.26
C ARG A 85 26.57 -12.11 -15.74
N PHE A 86 26.36 -12.44 -17.00
CA PHE A 86 25.03 -12.58 -17.59
C PHE A 86 24.23 -13.74 -16.97
N MET A 87 24.87 -14.89 -16.75
CA MET A 87 24.19 -16.02 -16.08
C MET A 87 23.81 -15.67 -14.64
N ILE A 88 24.70 -14.99 -13.90
CA ILE A 88 24.41 -14.50 -12.55
C ILE A 88 23.27 -13.47 -12.57
N ALA A 89 23.28 -12.52 -13.51
CA ALA A 89 22.20 -11.54 -13.62
C ALA A 89 20.84 -12.19 -13.92
N LYS A 90 20.80 -13.22 -14.76
CA LYS A 90 19.58 -14.00 -15.02
C LYS A 90 19.12 -14.77 -13.77
N ASP A 91 20.04 -15.40 -13.05
CA ASP A 91 19.73 -16.10 -11.80
C ASP A 91 19.16 -15.13 -10.75
N ILE A 92 19.75 -13.95 -10.63
CA ILE A 92 19.22 -12.88 -9.75
C ILE A 92 17.78 -12.52 -10.13
N VAL A 93 17.47 -12.33 -11.41
CA VAL A 93 16.10 -12.03 -11.87
C VAL A 93 15.16 -13.18 -11.55
N SER A 94 15.55 -14.42 -11.83
CA SER A 94 14.73 -15.61 -11.55
C SER A 94 14.46 -15.77 -10.06
N ARG A 95 15.46 -15.60 -9.22
CA ARG A 95 15.33 -15.67 -7.76
C ARG A 95 14.45 -14.55 -7.22
N MET A 96 14.67 -13.31 -7.64
CA MET A 96 13.83 -12.17 -7.29
C MET A 96 12.37 -12.43 -7.70
N ASN A 97 12.15 -12.93 -8.92
CA ASN A 97 10.84 -13.31 -9.44
C ASN A 97 10.13 -14.34 -8.55
N ASN A 98 10.87 -15.30 -8.00
CA ASN A 98 10.32 -16.32 -7.09
C ASN A 98 10.17 -15.82 -5.64
N THR A 99 10.78 -14.68 -5.28
CA THR A 99 10.71 -14.09 -3.93
C THR A 99 9.63 -13.02 -3.82
N ILE A 100 9.26 -12.36 -4.93
CA ILE A 100 8.17 -11.37 -4.94
C ILE A 100 6.89 -12.06 -4.49
N PRO A 101 6.22 -11.58 -3.41
CA PRO A 101 4.97 -12.16 -2.93
C PRO A 101 3.83 -11.97 -3.94
N GLU A 102 2.72 -12.67 -3.75
CA GLU A 102 1.52 -12.45 -4.55
C GLU A 102 1.01 -11.02 -4.35
N MET A 103 1.02 -10.23 -5.43
CA MET A 103 0.65 -8.81 -5.41
C MET A 103 -0.09 -8.42 -6.69
N VAL A 104 -1.00 -7.45 -6.58
CA VAL A 104 -1.65 -6.85 -7.75
C VAL A 104 -0.75 -5.73 -8.30
N ILE A 105 0.21 -6.10 -9.14
CA ILE A 105 1.27 -5.22 -9.63
C ILE A 105 1.48 -5.42 -11.14
N GLN A 106 1.96 -4.41 -11.84
CA GLN A 106 2.40 -4.55 -13.23
C GLN A 106 3.90 -4.86 -13.30
N GLY A 107 4.27 -5.80 -14.17
CA GLY A 107 5.66 -6.20 -14.39
C GLY A 107 6.14 -5.91 -15.81
N THR A 108 7.43 -5.55 -15.92
CA THR A 108 8.11 -5.41 -17.21
C THR A 108 9.54 -5.95 -17.10
N LEU A 109 9.96 -6.76 -18.08
CA LEU A 109 11.36 -7.12 -18.29
C LEU A 109 11.84 -6.51 -19.60
N GLN A 110 12.74 -5.57 -19.50
CA GLN A 110 13.41 -4.91 -20.63
C GLN A 110 14.86 -5.32 -20.65
N ARG A 111 15.39 -5.67 -21.84
CA ARG A 111 16.81 -5.91 -22.02
C ARG A 111 17.46 -4.82 -22.87
N PHE A 112 18.77 -4.66 -22.74
CA PHE A 112 19.59 -3.85 -23.63
C PHE A 112 20.94 -4.54 -23.90
N GLY A 113 21.59 -4.15 -24.98
CA GLY A 113 22.85 -4.75 -25.41
C GLY A 113 22.67 -6.19 -25.90
N TYR A 114 22.62 -6.41 -27.20
CA TYR A 114 22.57 -7.73 -27.78
C TYR A 114 23.18 -7.71 -29.17
N GLY A 115 23.74 -8.85 -29.57
CA GLY A 115 24.55 -8.97 -30.76
C GLY A 115 23.75 -8.86 -32.06
N PHE A 116 24.44 -9.11 -33.18
CA PHE A 116 23.99 -8.97 -34.55
C PHE A 116 22.62 -9.57 -34.89
N ALA A 117 22.15 -10.56 -34.15
CA ALA A 117 20.86 -11.22 -34.37
C ALA A 117 19.62 -10.35 -34.07
N ALA A 118 19.78 -9.21 -33.45
CA ALA A 118 18.69 -8.41 -32.90
C ALA A 118 18.08 -7.36 -33.82
N ARG A 119 18.23 -7.49 -35.10
CA ARG A 119 17.54 -6.63 -36.11
C ARG A 119 17.56 -5.11 -35.80
N GLY A 120 18.67 -4.59 -35.25
CA GLY A 120 18.89 -3.16 -35.03
C GLY A 120 18.17 -2.56 -33.80
N LYS A 121 17.49 -3.35 -32.97
CA LYS A 121 16.93 -2.85 -31.72
C LYS A 121 18.01 -2.84 -30.63
N LEU A 122 18.28 -1.68 -30.06
CA LEU A 122 19.27 -1.49 -28.99
C LEU A 122 18.73 -1.77 -27.58
N THR A 123 17.41 -1.71 -27.42
CA THR A 123 16.67 -2.06 -26.21
C THR A 123 15.30 -2.61 -26.58
N GLU A 124 14.79 -3.54 -25.80
CA GLU A 124 13.52 -4.24 -26.07
C GLU A 124 12.87 -4.71 -24.77
N ALA A 125 11.56 -4.45 -24.61
CA ALA A 125 10.75 -5.13 -23.61
C ALA A 125 10.45 -6.55 -24.10
N VAL A 126 10.90 -7.56 -23.39
CA VAL A 126 10.67 -8.99 -23.68
C VAL A 126 9.48 -9.52 -22.89
N TYR A 127 9.05 -8.80 -21.85
CA TYR A 127 7.85 -9.06 -21.06
C TYR A 127 7.23 -7.72 -20.65
N GLY A 128 5.92 -7.62 -20.72
CA GLY A 128 5.17 -6.45 -20.25
C GLY A 128 5.30 -5.16 -21.10
N PRO A 129 4.78 -4.02 -20.60
CA PRO A 129 4.07 -3.89 -19.33
C PRO A 129 2.72 -4.64 -19.33
N THR A 130 2.51 -5.44 -18.29
CA THR A 130 1.30 -6.25 -18.12
C THR A 130 1.09 -6.58 -16.63
N ALA A 131 -0.10 -7.11 -16.29
CA ALA A 131 -0.29 -7.72 -14.97
C ALA A 131 0.82 -8.75 -14.71
N TYR A 132 1.44 -8.66 -13.53
CA TYR A 132 2.58 -9.50 -13.20
C TYR A 132 2.18 -10.97 -13.08
N SER A 133 2.97 -11.82 -13.70
CA SER A 133 2.89 -13.28 -13.63
C SER A 133 4.30 -13.84 -13.50
N THR A 134 4.56 -14.55 -12.42
CA THR A 134 5.86 -15.19 -12.15
C THR A 134 6.25 -16.15 -13.28
N SER A 135 5.31 -16.95 -13.79
CA SER A 135 5.58 -17.91 -14.88
C SER A 135 5.90 -17.24 -16.21
N ASP A 136 5.18 -16.16 -16.55
CA ASP A 136 5.37 -15.48 -17.84
C ASP A 136 6.65 -14.65 -17.86
N LEU A 137 7.01 -14.02 -16.73
CA LEU A 137 8.29 -13.34 -16.59
C LEU A 137 9.45 -14.33 -16.67
N GLU A 138 9.35 -15.48 -15.98
CA GLU A 138 10.37 -16.53 -16.05
C GLU A 138 10.51 -17.07 -17.49
N TYR A 139 9.40 -17.34 -18.18
CA TYR A 139 9.44 -17.75 -19.58
C TYR A 139 10.14 -16.72 -20.46
N ALA A 140 9.80 -15.43 -20.32
CA ALA A 140 10.44 -14.35 -21.07
C ALA A 140 11.95 -14.25 -20.77
N LEU A 141 12.35 -14.38 -19.50
CA LEU A 141 13.75 -14.40 -19.09
C LEU A 141 14.55 -15.52 -19.77
N GLN A 142 13.95 -16.71 -19.92
CA GLN A 142 14.60 -17.83 -20.60
C GLN A 142 14.78 -17.59 -22.10
N THR A 143 14.00 -16.74 -22.75
CA THR A 143 14.20 -16.37 -24.17
C THR A 143 15.46 -15.54 -24.41
N ILE A 144 16.04 -14.92 -23.38
CA ILE A 144 17.29 -14.17 -23.47
C ILE A 144 18.46 -15.15 -23.35
N ILE A 145 19.00 -15.59 -24.47
CA ILE A 145 19.94 -16.73 -24.51
C ILE A 145 21.38 -16.29 -24.32
N THR A 146 21.82 -15.26 -25.03
CA THR A 146 23.24 -14.88 -25.11
C THR A 146 23.44 -13.37 -24.96
N PRO A 147 24.48 -12.94 -24.22
CA PRO A 147 24.90 -11.56 -24.20
C PRO A 147 25.65 -11.17 -25.48
N GLY A 148 25.63 -9.89 -25.85
CA GLY A 148 26.37 -9.39 -26.99
C GLY A 148 26.15 -7.92 -27.30
N GLY A 149 26.98 -7.36 -28.18
CA GLY A 149 26.85 -5.98 -28.62
C GLY A 149 27.32 -4.90 -27.60
N HIS A 150 26.94 -3.68 -27.89
CA HIS A 150 27.24 -2.53 -27.02
C HIS A 150 26.30 -2.46 -25.81
N SER A 151 26.61 -1.58 -24.87
CA SER A 151 25.82 -1.36 -23.64
C SER A 151 25.09 -0.01 -23.67
N PRO A 152 23.97 0.15 -24.40
CA PRO A 152 23.22 1.41 -24.53
C PRO A 152 22.30 1.66 -23.33
N ALA A 153 22.87 1.69 -22.14
CA ALA A 153 22.11 1.80 -20.87
C ALA A 153 21.27 3.09 -20.80
N GLY A 154 21.78 4.20 -21.30
CA GLY A 154 21.03 5.44 -21.34
C GLY A 154 19.78 5.35 -22.20
N LEU A 155 19.83 4.67 -23.37
CA LEU A 155 18.62 4.43 -24.17
C LEU A 155 17.63 3.52 -23.44
N ALA A 156 18.12 2.50 -22.76
CA ALA A 156 17.26 1.58 -21.99
C ALA A 156 16.57 2.31 -20.84
N ILE A 157 17.30 3.07 -20.02
CA ILE A 157 16.73 3.89 -18.94
C ILE A 157 15.75 4.93 -19.51
N GLY A 158 16.11 5.59 -20.64
CA GLY A 158 15.21 6.53 -21.30
C GLY A 158 13.91 5.89 -21.81
N ALA A 159 13.95 4.62 -22.24
CA ALA A 159 12.76 3.89 -22.67
C ALA A 159 11.80 3.59 -21.50
N THR A 160 12.30 3.46 -20.27
CA THR A 160 11.44 3.25 -19.09
C THR A 160 10.49 4.43 -18.85
N SER A 161 10.85 5.66 -19.28
CA SER A 161 9.96 6.83 -19.15
C SER A 161 8.60 6.65 -19.82
N LYS A 162 8.54 5.92 -20.94
CA LYS A 162 7.28 5.62 -21.63
C LYS A 162 6.43 4.65 -20.82
N ILE A 163 7.07 3.64 -20.22
CA ILE A 163 6.39 2.63 -19.40
C ILE A 163 5.85 3.30 -18.13
N VAL A 164 6.72 4.01 -17.40
CA VAL A 164 6.33 4.78 -16.21
C VAL A 164 5.24 5.82 -16.52
N GLY A 165 5.29 6.45 -17.69
CA GLY A 165 4.27 7.40 -18.14
C GLY A 165 2.89 6.76 -18.40
N SER A 166 2.85 5.47 -18.71
CA SER A 166 1.60 4.72 -18.93
C SER A 166 1.04 4.05 -17.68
N THR A 167 1.84 3.93 -16.61
CA THR A 167 1.41 3.37 -15.32
C THR A 167 0.83 4.46 -14.41
N LYS A 168 -0.06 4.05 -13.51
CA LYS A 168 -0.50 4.87 -12.38
C LYS A 168 0.22 4.40 -11.12
N GLY A 169 0.35 5.29 -10.12
CA GLY A 169 0.96 4.94 -8.84
C GLY A 169 2.48 4.87 -8.83
N LYS A 170 3.05 4.15 -7.87
CA LYS A 170 4.49 4.09 -7.58
C LYS A 170 5.19 3.03 -8.42
N ASN A 171 6.42 3.34 -8.86
CA ASN A 171 7.18 2.49 -9.78
C ASN A 171 8.57 2.17 -9.21
N ALA A 172 9.02 0.92 -9.37
CA ALA A 172 10.39 0.50 -9.14
C ALA A 172 11.11 0.21 -10.45
N VAL A 173 12.18 0.92 -10.74
CA VAL A 173 13.09 0.63 -11.87
C VAL A 173 14.32 -0.06 -11.34
N ILE A 174 14.60 -1.29 -11.77
CA ILE A 174 15.70 -2.13 -11.29
C ILE A 174 16.66 -2.38 -12.44
N VAL A 175 17.85 -1.76 -12.40
CA VAL A 175 18.89 -1.90 -13.43
C VAL A 175 19.92 -2.91 -12.98
N ILE A 176 20.11 -3.97 -13.76
CA ILE A 176 21.08 -5.05 -13.49
C ILE A 176 22.18 -5.01 -14.54
N SER A 177 23.42 -4.70 -14.15
CA SER A 177 24.55 -4.52 -15.08
C SER A 177 25.90 -4.68 -14.35
N ASP A 178 26.98 -4.95 -15.13
CA ASP A 178 28.35 -4.87 -14.64
C ASP A 178 28.87 -3.42 -14.54
N GLY A 179 28.10 -2.45 -15.04
CA GLY A 179 28.46 -1.03 -15.02
C GLY A 179 29.59 -0.66 -15.98
N GLU A 180 30.06 -1.61 -16.84
CA GLU A 180 31.17 -1.36 -17.73
C GLU A 180 30.73 -0.78 -19.08
N LYS A 181 31.42 0.28 -19.53
CA LYS A 181 31.21 0.89 -20.87
C LYS A 181 29.75 1.26 -21.16
N LEU A 182 28.97 1.62 -20.14
CA LEU A 182 27.61 2.11 -20.29
C LEU A 182 27.62 3.37 -21.19
N LYS A 183 26.78 3.39 -22.22
CA LYS A 183 26.67 4.45 -23.22
C LYS A 183 25.38 5.22 -23.13
N ASP A 184 25.27 6.27 -23.95
CA ASP A 184 24.08 7.09 -24.12
C ASP A 184 23.66 7.87 -22.86
N ASP A 185 24.68 8.26 -22.06
CA ASP A 185 24.54 9.09 -20.87
C ASP A 185 23.45 8.62 -19.88
N PRO A 186 23.66 7.50 -19.17
CA PRO A 186 22.68 6.96 -18.22
C PRO A 186 22.27 7.98 -17.16
N LEU A 187 23.21 8.76 -16.62
CA LEU A 187 22.92 9.77 -15.59
C LEU A 187 21.99 10.87 -16.07
N MET A 188 22.20 11.37 -17.29
CA MET A 188 21.30 12.36 -17.89
C MET A 188 19.89 11.78 -18.07
N LYS A 189 19.78 10.50 -18.43
CA LYS A 189 18.48 9.84 -18.58
C LYS A 189 17.78 9.62 -17.24
N VAL A 190 18.53 9.29 -16.18
CA VAL A 190 17.97 9.24 -14.81
C VAL A 190 17.51 10.61 -14.38
N LYS A 191 18.28 11.67 -14.59
CA LYS A 191 17.86 13.08 -14.32
C LYS A 191 16.56 13.43 -15.04
N THR A 192 16.44 13.03 -16.29
CA THR A 192 15.22 13.23 -17.07
C THR A 192 14.04 12.47 -16.48
N LEU A 193 14.23 11.20 -16.12
CA LEU A 193 13.22 10.36 -15.48
C LEU A 193 12.79 10.95 -14.13
N LYS A 194 13.75 11.39 -13.31
CA LYS A 194 13.50 12.06 -12.02
C LYS A 194 12.66 13.33 -12.19
N ASN A 195 13.02 14.19 -13.14
CA ASN A 195 12.29 15.44 -13.37
C ASN A 195 10.83 15.20 -13.81
N GLN A 196 10.57 14.10 -14.52
CA GLN A 196 9.24 13.77 -15.01
C GLN A 196 8.41 12.99 -14.00
N PHE A 197 9.04 12.08 -13.24
CA PHE A 197 8.33 11.05 -12.45
C PHE A 197 8.96 10.80 -11.06
N GLY A 198 9.89 11.65 -10.58
CA GLY A 198 10.65 11.42 -9.34
C GLY A 198 9.77 11.28 -8.10
N GLY A 199 8.60 11.95 -8.06
CA GLY A 199 7.66 11.80 -6.93
C GLY A 199 6.99 10.44 -6.82
N ARG A 200 7.09 9.58 -7.85
CA ARG A 200 6.45 8.25 -7.86
C ARG A 200 7.31 7.14 -8.47
N THR A 201 8.61 7.36 -8.62
CA THR A 201 9.51 6.36 -9.22
C THR A 201 10.81 6.33 -8.47
N CYS A 202 11.19 5.14 -7.99
CA CYS A 202 12.51 4.88 -7.40
C CYS A 202 13.36 4.02 -8.34
N LEU A 203 14.69 4.24 -8.31
CA LEU A 203 15.62 3.49 -9.13
C LEU A 203 16.60 2.73 -8.25
N TYR A 204 16.70 1.44 -8.52
CA TYR A 204 17.57 0.49 -7.86
C TYR A 204 18.59 -0.06 -8.86
N THR A 205 19.79 -0.29 -8.42
CA THR A 205 20.79 -0.96 -9.26
C THR A 205 21.32 -2.22 -8.60
N ILE A 206 21.57 -3.25 -9.41
CA ILE A 206 22.25 -4.46 -8.97
C ILE A 206 23.52 -4.58 -9.81
N TRP A 207 24.66 -4.40 -9.13
CA TRP A 207 25.95 -4.50 -9.78
C TRP A 207 26.45 -5.95 -9.82
N VAL A 208 26.76 -6.43 -11.05
CA VAL A 208 27.25 -7.78 -11.33
C VAL A 208 28.62 -7.68 -11.98
N GLY A 209 29.60 -7.14 -11.25
CA GLY A 209 30.94 -6.89 -11.78
C GLY A 209 32.04 -7.06 -10.74
N SER A 210 33.30 -6.84 -11.15
CA SER A 210 34.47 -6.92 -10.27
C SER A 210 35.22 -5.58 -10.13
N LYS A 211 34.92 -4.56 -10.97
CA LYS A 211 35.68 -3.30 -10.98
C LYS A 211 35.06 -2.23 -10.11
N THR A 212 35.78 -1.78 -9.08
CA THR A 212 35.35 -0.74 -8.14
C THR A 212 34.79 0.53 -8.83
N LYS A 213 35.41 0.97 -9.96
CA LYS A 213 34.94 2.14 -10.71
C LYS A 213 33.56 1.94 -11.28
N SER A 214 33.25 0.75 -11.81
CA SER A 214 31.93 0.46 -12.36
C SER A 214 30.89 0.28 -11.26
N LYS A 215 31.28 -0.24 -10.10
CA LYS A 215 30.44 -0.27 -8.91
C LYS A 215 30.01 1.14 -8.50
N ALA A 216 30.99 2.05 -8.29
CA ALA A 216 30.72 3.44 -7.93
C ALA A 216 29.79 4.15 -8.92
N PHE A 217 29.91 3.83 -10.23
CA PHE A 217 29.01 4.40 -11.24
C PHE A 217 27.59 3.86 -11.14
N MET A 218 27.38 2.58 -10.80
CA MET A 218 26.05 2.04 -10.54
C MET A 218 25.42 2.64 -9.27
N GLU A 219 26.23 2.89 -8.24
CA GLU A 219 25.79 3.60 -7.03
C GLU A 219 25.37 5.05 -7.36
N GLU A 220 26.13 5.75 -8.20
CA GLU A 220 25.79 7.09 -8.67
C GLU A 220 24.47 7.11 -9.45
N ILE A 221 24.24 6.14 -10.34
CA ILE A 221 22.97 6.00 -11.10
C ILE A 221 21.78 5.84 -10.15
N ALA A 222 21.90 4.99 -9.10
CA ALA A 222 20.82 4.80 -8.15
C ALA A 222 20.56 6.07 -7.32
N SER A 223 21.62 6.72 -6.83
CA SER A 223 21.53 7.91 -5.98
C SER A 223 20.96 9.13 -6.70
N GLU A 224 21.23 9.26 -8.02
CA GLU A 224 20.73 10.38 -8.82
C GLU A 224 19.21 10.50 -8.83
N MET A 225 18.49 9.38 -8.74
CA MET A 225 17.02 9.38 -8.68
C MET A 225 16.47 10.05 -7.42
N GLY A 226 17.23 10.01 -6.31
CA GLY A 226 16.83 10.57 -5.00
C GLY A 226 16.06 9.60 -4.11
N CYS A 227 15.56 8.49 -4.66
CA CYS A 227 15.05 7.34 -3.93
C CYS A 227 15.52 6.03 -4.61
N GLY A 228 15.68 4.98 -3.83
CA GLY A 228 16.27 3.71 -4.24
C GLY A 228 17.68 3.53 -3.67
N PHE A 229 18.34 2.47 -4.07
CA PHE A 229 19.70 2.12 -3.61
C PHE A 229 20.42 1.20 -4.60
N SER A 230 21.71 1.01 -4.41
CA SER A 230 22.52 0.03 -5.15
C SER A 230 22.82 -1.18 -4.27
N ALA A 231 22.68 -2.38 -4.85
CA ALA A 231 23.13 -3.65 -4.28
C ALA A 231 24.17 -4.31 -5.18
N THR A 232 24.97 -5.22 -4.64
CA THR A 232 25.86 -6.08 -5.40
C THR A 232 25.25 -7.48 -5.55
N ALA A 233 25.72 -8.26 -6.52
CA ALA A 233 25.33 -9.66 -6.64
C ALA A 233 25.58 -10.44 -5.34
N ASN A 234 26.68 -10.14 -4.63
CA ASN A 234 27.03 -10.80 -3.37
C ASN A 234 26.07 -10.43 -2.22
N ASP A 235 25.56 -9.18 -2.15
CA ASP A 235 24.61 -8.76 -1.13
C ASP A 235 23.30 -9.56 -1.19
N ILE A 236 22.92 -9.99 -2.40
CA ILE A 236 21.68 -10.72 -2.67
C ILE A 236 21.89 -12.18 -3.03
N ALA A 237 23.11 -12.70 -2.81
CA ALA A 237 23.46 -14.08 -3.11
C ALA A 237 22.73 -15.09 -2.21
N THR A 238 22.49 -14.75 -0.95
CA THR A 238 21.76 -15.60 0.00
C THR A 238 20.23 -15.40 -0.09
N SER A 239 19.46 -16.38 0.41
CA SER A 239 18.00 -16.25 0.52
C SER A 239 17.61 -15.00 1.31
N LYS A 240 18.24 -14.78 2.47
CA LYS A 240 17.97 -13.59 3.30
C LYS A 240 18.35 -12.29 2.60
N GLY A 241 19.46 -12.23 1.88
CA GLY A 241 19.84 -11.03 1.11
C GLY A 241 18.84 -10.70 0.00
N MET A 242 18.35 -11.72 -0.70
CA MET A 242 17.30 -11.55 -1.71
C MET A 242 15.97 -11.11 -1.09
N GLU A 243 15.59 -11.72 0.02
CA GLU A 243 14.40 -11.35 0.78
C GLU A 243 14.46 -9.88 1.24
N ASP A 244 15.58 -9.47 1.85
CA ASP A 244 15.79 -8.10 2.30
C ASP A 244 15.76 -7.09 1.12
N PHE A 245 16.28 -7.49 -0.05
CA PHE A 245 16.19 -6.70 -1.28
C PHE A 245 14.74 -6.55 -1.75
N VAL A 246 14.02 -7.67 -1.88
CA VAL A 246 12.60 -7.66 -2.31
C VAL A 246 11.74 -6.84 -1.34
N ARG A 247 11.93 -7.03 -0.03
CA ARG A 247 11.22 -6.27 1.00
C ARG A 247 11.42 -4.75 0.81
N LYS A 248 12.65 -4.30 0.67
CA LYS A 248 12.97 -2.87 0.52
C LYS A 248 12.43 -2.26 -0.78
N VAL A 249 12.34 -3.05 -1.87
CA VAL A 249 11.89 -2.58 -3.17
C VAL A 249 10.38 -2.60 -3.30
N PHE A 250 9.74 -3.69 -2.86
CA PHE A 250 8.33 -3.99 -3.18
C PHE A 250 7.38 -3.78 -2.02
N LEU A 251 7.90 -3.75 -0.79
CA LEU A 251 7.09 -3.70 0.42
C LEU A 251 7.42 -2.46 1.25
N ALA A 252 6.43 -1.96 1.96
CA ALA A 252 6.56 -0.93 2.98
C ALA A 252 6.04 -1.47 4.30
N ARG A 253 6.62 -1.01 5.42
CA ARG A 253 6.15 -1.39 6.74
C ARG A 253 4.80 -0.73 7.01
N ASP A 254 3.93 -1.47 7.64
CA ASP A 254 2.62 -1.07 8.14
C ASP A 254 2.52 -1.64 9.56
N SER A 255 2.73 -0.78 10.56
CA SER A 255 2.94 -1.22 11.94
C SER A 255 1.65 -1.52 12.68
N ASP A 256 0.53 -0.89 12.34
CA ASP A 256 -0.77 -1.11 12.95
C ASP A 256 -1.72 -1.99 12.12
N GLY A 257 -1.36 -2.24 10.85
CA GLY A 257 -2.07 -3.18 9.98
C GLY A 257 -3.35 -2.60 9.37
N ASP A 258 -3.40 -1.28 9.17
CA ASP A 258 -4.55 -0.59 8.59
C ASP A 258 -4.52 -0.53 7.06
N GLY A 259 -3.39 -0.89 6.45
CA GLY A 259 -3.17 -0.92 5.00
C GLY A 259 -2.43 0.30 4.45
N VAL A 260 -2.06 1.27 5.28
CA VAL A 260 -1.27 2.45 4.92
C VAL A 260 0.16 2.29 5.43
N PRO A 261 1.19 2.51 4.59
CA PRO A 261 2.58 2.40 5.03
C PRO A 261 2.94 3.40 6.13
N ASP A 262 3.80 3.00 7.10
CA ASP A 262 4.27 3.85 8.21
C ASP A 262 4.78 5.24 7.76
N ASP A 263 5.37 5.34 6.57
CA ASP A 263 5.92 6.59 6.03
C ASP A 263 4.86 7.50 5.35
N GLU A 264 3.64 7.02 5.18
CA GLU A 264 2.49 7.73 4.63
C GLU A 264 1.34 7.83 5.62
N ASP A 265 1.46 7.16 6.77
CA ASP A 265 0.45 7.08 7.80
C ASP A 265 0.55 8.27 8.77
N GLU A 266 -0.53 9.06 8.85
CA GLU A 266 -0.66 10.16 9.79
C GLU A 266 -1.26 9.71 11.14
N CYS A 267 -1.81 8.49 11.20
CA CYS A 267 -2.49 7.92 12.38
C CYS A 267 -1.93 6.52 12.76
N PRO A 268 -0.65 6.42 13.19
CA PRO A 268 0.12 5.16 13.29
C PRO A 268 -0.35 4.15 14.36
N ASP A 269 -1.46 4.40 15.00
CA ASP A 269 -2.04 3.51 16.04
C ASP A 269 -3.53 3.24 15.75
N THR A 270 -3.94 3.20 14.48
CA THR A 270 -5.33 2.89 14.12
C THR A 270 -5.68 1.45 14.52
N PRO A 271 -6.78 1.22 15.24
CA PRO A 271 -7.12 -0.12 15.67
C PRO A 271 -7.41 -1.07 14.51
N PRO A 272 -7.00 -2.35 14.57
CA PRO A 272 -7.22 -3.32 13.51
C PRO A 272 -8.68 -3.43 13.07
N GLY A 273 -8.92 -3.39 11.75
CA GLY A 273 -10.25 -3.55 11.15
C GLY A 273 -11.09 -2.26 11.11
N VAL A 274 -10.55 -1.14 11.55
CA VAL A 274 -11.16 0.18 11.34
C VAL A 274 -10.95 0.58 9.89
N GLN A 275 -12.00 1.11 9.25
CA GLN A 275 -11.87 1.68 7.91
C GLN A 275 -11.12 3.01 8.00
N VAL A 276 -10.05 3.15 7.21
CA VAL A 276 -9.21 4.34 7.16
C VAL A 276 -9.31 5.07 5.84
N ASP A 277 -8.90 6.31 5.83
CA ASP A 277 -8.69 7.12 4.64
C ASP A 277 -7.32 6.84 3.99
N THR A 278 -6.93 7.66 3.02
CA THR A 278 -5.66 7.48 2.27
C THR A 278 -4.40 7.78 3.08
N VAL A 279 -4.53 8.31 4.28
CA VAL A 279 -3.43 8.65 5.20
C VAL A 279 -3.51 7.89 6.53
N GLY A 280 -4.21 6.76 6.57
CA GLY A 280 -4.25 5.87 7.72
C GLY A 280 -5.18 6.32 8.86
N CYS A 281 -5.90 7.42 8.70
CA CYS A 281 -6.78 7.91 9.75
C CYS A 281 -8.19 7.32 9.61
N ALA A 282 -8.77 6.94 10.75
CA ALA A 282 -10.13 6.41 10.78
C ALA A 282 -11.12 7.36 10.11
N VAL A 283 -11.93 6.83 9.18
CA VAL A 283 -12.90 7.64 8.42
C VAL A 283 -13.91 8.27 9.35
N ASP A 284 -14.14 9.56 9.17
CA ASP A 284 -15.19 10.37 9.80
C ASP A 284 -16.04 10.97 8.67
N SER A 285 -17.15 10.31 8.36
CA SER A 285 -17.94 10.61 7.15
C SER A 285 -18.71 11.93 7.24
N ASP A 286 -19.05 12.41 8.43
CA ASP A 286 -19.80 13.66 8.61
C ASP A 286 -18.97 14.81 9.19
N GLY A 287 -17.69 14.53 9.54
CA GLY A 287 -16.72 15.55 9.95
C GLY A 287 -16.98 16.13 11.33
N ASP A 288 -17.61 15.38 12.22
CA ASP A 288 -17.95 15.83 13.57
C ASP A 288 -16.84 15.60 14.59
N GLY A 289 -15.76 14.91 14.19
CA GLY A 289 -14.61 14.58 15.02
C GLY A 289 -14.72 13.24 15.75
N VAL A 290 -15.72 12.43 15.41
CA VAL A 290 -15.89 11.06 15.90
C VAL A 290 -15.94 10.11 14.71
N SER A 291 -15.02 9.17 14.67
CA SER A 291 -14.90 8.27 13.51
C SER A 291 -16.08 7.30 13.40
N ASP A 292 -16.43 6.94 12.16
CA ASP A 292 -17.60 6.13 11.78
C ASP A 292 -17.75 4.83 12.59
N ASN A 293 -16.63 4.20 12.95
CA ASN A 293 -16.63 2.94 13.71
C ASN A 293 -17.11 3.05 15.15
N VAL A 294 -17.07 4.25 15.72
CA VAL A 294 -17.53 4.55 17.10
C VAL A 294 -18.62 5.60 17.14
N ASP A 295 -18.96 6.18 16.00
CA ASP A 295 -20.01 7.16 15.88
C ASP A 295 -21.41 6.51 16.02
N ALA A 296 -22.15 6.97 17.03
CA ALA A 296 -23.54 6.53 17.29
C ALA A 296 -24.58 7.38 16.55
N CYS A 297 -24.17 8.50 15.97
CA CYS A 297 -25.07 9.48 15.33
C CYS A 297 -24.55 9.95 13.96
N PRO A 298 -24.39 9.03 12.98
CA PRO A 298 -23.87 9.38 11.68
C PRO A 298 -24.73 10.42 10.96
N ASN A 299 -24.12 11.35 10.30
CA ASN A 299 -24.68 12.52 9.65
C ASN A 299 -25.00 13.69 10.59
N THR A 300 -24.20 13.86 11.62
CA THR A 300 -24.19 15.09 12.39
C THR A 300 -23.84 16.29 11.51
N PRO A 301 -24.58 17.39 11.56
CA PRO A 301 -24.34 18.54 10.71
C PRO A 301 -23.01 19.23 11.01
N GLU A 302 -22.30 19.67 9.99
CA GLU A 302 -21.06 20.43 10.11
C GLU A 302 -21.20 21.61 11.10
N GLY A 303 -20.26 21.68 12.06
CA GLY A 303 -20.23 22.70 13.10
C GLY A 303 -21.15 22.43 14.30
N ALA A 304 -21.82 21.29 14.35
CA ALA A 304 -22.55 20.87 15.54
C ALA A 304 -21.57 20.50 16.66
N ILE A 305 -21.96 20.79 17.90
CA ILE A 305 -21.19 20.37 19.07
C ILE A 305 -21.65 18.97 19.47
N VAL A 306 -20.75 17.99 19.37
CA VAL A 306 -21.06 16.59 19.69
C VAL A 306 -20.47 16.14 21.02
N ASP A 307 -20.97 15.02 21.52
CA ASP A 307 -20.32 14.28 22.59
C ASP A 307 -19.32 13.25 22.04
N ASN A 308 -18.73 12.46 22.92
CA ASN A 308 -17.76 11.40 22.55
C ASN A 308 -18.37 10.23 21.76
N ARG A 309 -19.63 10.28 21.38
CA ARG A 309 -20.34 9.29 20.56
C ARG A 309 -20.76 9.87 19.21
N GLY A 310 -20.29 11.08 18.84
CA GLY A 310 -20.71 11.77 17.64
C GLY A 310 -22.11 12.37 17.70
N CYS A 311 -22.81 12.27 18.84
CA CYS A 311 -24.17 12.75 18.91
C CYS A 311 -24.23 14.24 19.20
N TRP A 312 -24.99 14.95 18.38
CA TRP A 312 -25.21 16.38 18.54
C TRP A 312 -25.86 16.70 19.90
N VAL A 313 -25.14 17.42 20.72
CA VAL A 313 -25.57 17.76 22.10
C VAL A 313 -25.80 19.26 22.25
N VAL A 314 -26.95 19.63 22.78
CA VAL A 314 -27.19 20.99 23.24
C VAL A 314 -26.41 21.19 24.52
N LYS A 315 -25.10 21.47 24.43
CA LYS A 315 -24.26 21.72 25.61
C LYS A 315 -24.78 22.93 26.36
N GLY A 316 -25.04 22.75 27.66
CA GLY A 316 -25.37 23.85 28.56
C GLY A 316 -26.84 24.13 28.76
N VAL A 317 -27.76 23.52 28.01
CA VAL A 317 -29.19 23.60 28.39
C VAL A 317 -29.43 22.67 29.58
N LYS A 318 -29.22 23.22 30.78
CA LYS A 318 -29.53 22.55 32.04
C LYS A 318 -30.87 23.04 32.54
N PHE A 319 -31.67 22.09 32.98
CA PHE A 319 -32.94 22.40 33.57
C PHE A 319 -32.83 22.33 35.10
N ASP A 320 -33.51 23.26 35.77
CA ASP A 320 -33.65 23.19 37.20
C ASP A 320 -34.48 21.97 37.63
N TYR A 321 -34.38 21.63 38.88
CA TYR A 321 -35.17 20.56 39.46
C TYR A 321 -36.65 20.83 39.26
N LYS A 322 -37.37 19.87 38.67
CA LYS A 322 -38.80 19.97 38.34
C LYS A 322 -39.16 21.08 37.31
N LYS A 323 -38.19 21.67 36.59
CA LYS A 323 -38.45 22.71 35.58
C LYS A 323 -38.09 22.27 34.18
N TRP A 324 -38.70 22.94 33.18
CA TRP A 324 -38.51 22.71 31.75
C TRP A 324 -38.28 24.03 30.97
N ASP A 325 -38.24 25.20 31.65
CA ASP A 325 -38.02 26.47 31.00
C ASP A 325 -36.59 26.62 30.49
N VAL A 326 -36.42 27.10 29.26
CA VAL A 326 -35.11 27.45 28.68
C VAL A 326 -34.64 28.75 29.31
N LYS A 327 -33.51 28.71 30.02
CA LYS A 327 -32.95 29.89 30.64
C LYS A 327 -32.18 30.76 29.66
N PRO A 328 -32.21 32.11 29.77
CA PRO A 328 -31.53 33.03 28.86
C PRO A 328 -30.03 32.76 28.68
N GLN A 329 -29.37 32.23 29.69
CA GLN A 329 -27.94 31.90 29.66
C GLN A 329 -27.56 30.82 28.62
N PHE A 330 -28.54 30.08 28.11
CA PHE A 330 -28.34 29.04 27.10
C PHE A 330 -28.70 29.49 25.68
N ASN A 331 -29.16 30.74 25.53
CA ASN A 331 -29.57 31.24 24.21
C ASN A 331 -28.45 31.18 23.19
N THR A 332 -27.21 31.54 23.57
CA THR A 332 -26.07 31.49 22.64
C THR A 332 -25.85 30.08 22.03
N ASN A 333 -25.99 29.04 22.87
CA ASN A 333 -25.84 27.65 22.36
C ASN A 333 -26.97 27.25 21.42
N LEU A 334 -28.21 27.67 21.74
CA LEU A 334 -29.38 27.44 20.90
C LEU A 334 -29.33 28.29 19.62
N ASP A 335 -28.78 29.49 19.66
CA ASP A 335 -28.61 30.35 18.49
C ASP A 335 -27.59 29.73 17.48
N ASN A 336 -26.55 29.05 17.98
CA ASN A 336 -25.63 28.28 17.10
C ASN A 336 -26.36 27.15 16.37
N ILE A 337 -27.23 26.42 17.07
CA ILE A 337 -28.07 25.35 16.49
C ILE A 337 -29.01 25.93 15.44
N ILE A 338 -29.63 27.06 15.73
CA ILE A 338 -30.52 27.78 14.79
C ILE A 338 -29.75 28.15 13.52
N ASN A 339 -28.50 28.62 13.65
CA ASN A 339 -27.66 28.97 12.53
C ASN A 339 -27.34 27.73 11.67
N ILE A 340 -27.02 26.58 12.28
CA ILE A 340 -26.82 25.32 11.57
C ILE A 340 -28.09 24.89 10.82
N LEU A 341 -29.24 24.88 11.49
CA LEU A 341 -30.52 24.53 10.88
C LEU A 341 -30.93 25.47 9.74
N LYS A 342 -30.59 26.76 9.84
CA LYS A 342 -30.83 27.73 8.74
C LYS A 342 -29.90 27.50 7.56
N LYS A 343 -28.65 27.12 7.80
CA LYS A 343 -27.67 26.79 6.73
C LYS A 343 -27.99 25.49 6.03
N THR A 344 -28.70 24.56 6.69
CA THR A 344 -29.03 23.24 6.16
C THR A 344 -30.54 23.04 6.03
N PRO A 345 -31.22 23.59 5.02
CA PRO A 345 -32.69 23.61 4.93
C PRO A 345 -33.37 22.23 4.91
N GLY A 346 -32.67 21.21 4.41
CA GLY A 346 -33.19 19.82 4.35
C GLY A 346 -33.09 19.05 5.65
N LEU A 347 -32.31 19.55 6.62
CA LEU A 347 -32.05 18.86 7.88
C LEU A 347 -33.30 18.86 8.76
N LYS A 348 -33.74 17.68 9.17
CA LYS A 348 -34.75 17.47 10.21
C LYS A 348 -34.05 17.02 11.49
N VAL A 349 -34.60 17.41 12.63
CA VAL A 349 -34.04 17.07 13.94
C VAL A 349 -35.09 16.55 14.89
N MET A 350 -34.69 15.61 15.73
CA MET A 350 -35.46 15.14 16.87
C MET A 350 -34.83 15.67 18.15
N VAL A 351 -35.63 16.29 18.98
CA VAL A 351 -35.22 16.74 20.31
C VAL A 351 -35.56 15.68 21.34
N GLU A 352 -34.57 15.04 21.91
CA GLU A 352 -34.72 14.08 23.01
C GLU A 352 -34.56 14.77 24.34
N GLY A 353 -35.59 14.71 25.20
CA GLY A 353 -35.54 15.18 26.58
C GLY A 353 -35.21 14.05 27.55
N HIS A 354 -34.40 14.36 28.56
CA HIS A 354 -33.94 13.39 29.55
C HIS A 354 -34.11 13.92 30.99
N THR A 355 -34.22 13.00 31.94
CA THR A 355 -34.22 13.29 33.37
C THR A 355 -33.17 12.45 34.11
N ASP A 356 -32.93 12.81 35.37
CA ASP A 356 -32.33 11.86 36.32
C ASP A 356 -33.39 10.83 36.79
N ASN A 357 -32.98 9.91 37.64
CA ASN A 357 -33.84 8.83 38.14
C ASN A 357 -34.69 9.21 39.39
N ILE A 358 -34.71 10.47 39.79
CA ILE A 358 -35.46 10.89 40.95
C ILE A 358 -36.94 11.13 40.60
N GLY A 359 -37.83 10.36 41.21
CA GLY A 359 -39.27 10.44 40.98
C GLY A 359 -39.83 9.20 40.25
N SER A 360 -41.15 9.19 40.01
CA SER A 360 -41.80 8.09 39.34
C SER A 360 -41.48 8.07 37.81
N LYS A 361 -41.57 6.90 37.21
CA LYS A 361 -41.37 6.75 35.76
C LYS A 361 -42.31 7.65 34.95
N LYS A 362 -43.59 7.71 35.33
CA LYS A 362 -44.59 8.56 34.67
C LYS A 362 -44.22 10.05 34.81
N TYR A 363 -43.89 10.51 36.02
CA TYR A 363 -43.48 11.88 36.24
C TYR A 363 -42.24 12.27 35.39
N ASN A 364 -41.23 11.41 35.35
CA ASN A 364 -40.03 11.68 34.57
C ASN A 364 -40.28 11.62 33.03
N GLN A 365 -41.21 10.78 32.60
CA GLN A 365 -41.67 10.78 31.22
C GLN A 365 -42.27 12.13 30.84
N ASP A 366 -43.30 12.59 31.60
CA ASP A 366 -43.98 13.86 31.37
C ASP A 366 -43.01 15.07 31.48
N LEU A 367 -42.06 15.03 32.40
CA LEU A 367 -41.06 16.09 32.56
C LEU A 367 -40.08 16.14 31.39
N SER A 368 -39.66 15.00 30.89
CA SER A 368 -38.74 14.92 29.71
C SER A 368 -39.42 15.39 28.44
N GLU A 369 -40.69 15.06 28.22
CA GLU A 369 -41.50 15.58 27.11
C GLU A 369 -41.61 17.12 27.17
N LYS A 370 -41.94 17.69 28.32
CA LYS A 370 -41.99 19.15 28.49
C LYS A 370 -40.65 19.83 28.21
N ARG A 371 -39.53 19.20 28.56
CA ARG A 371 -38.18 19.71 28.25
C ARG A 371 -37.88 19.69 26.77
N ALA A 372 -38.19 18.60 26.11
CA ALA A 372 -38.03 18.49 24.65
C ALA A 372 -38.90 19.53 23.92
N GLU A 373 -40.16 19.66 24.34
CA GLU A 373 -41.11 20.60 23.74
C GLU A 373 -40.70 22.06 23.97
N SER A 374 -40.11 22.40 25.09
CA SER A 374 -39.64 23.78 25.32
C SER A 374 -38.48 24.18 24.42
N ILE A 375 -37.60 23.24 24.09
CA ILE A 375 -36.54 23.46 23.09
C ILE A 375 -37.14 23.57 21.68
N LYS A 376 -38.04 22.67 21.30
CA LYS A 376 -38.77 22.76 20.02
C LYS A 376 -39.43 24.11 19.86
N ALA A 377 -40.22 24.54 20.86
CA ALA A 377 -40.89 25.83 20.83
C ALA A 377 -39.92 27.02 20.70
N TYR A 378 -38.75 26.94 21.34
CA TYR A 378 -37.72 27.97 21.20
C TYR A 378 -37.19 28.04 19.75
N LEU A 379 -36.87 26.90 19.14
CA LEU A 379 -36.38 26.84 17.75
C LEU A 379 -37.41 27.34 16.76
N VAL A 380 -38.67 26.94 16.91
CA VAL A 380 -39.81 27.41 16.07
C VAL A 380 -40.00 28.92 16.23
N GLY A 381 -39.97 29.43 17.45
CA GLY A 381 -40.05 30.87 17.73
C GLY A 381 -38.93 31.71 17.11
N LYS A 382 -37.79 31.08 16.74
CA LYS A 382 -36.67 31.70 16.04
C LYS A 382 -36.71 31.48 14.50
N GLY A 383 -37.82 30.96 14.01
CA GLY A 383 -38.08 30.84 12.57
C GLY A 383 -37.64 29.55 11.92
N ILE A 384 -37.40 28.49 12.68
CA ILE A 384 -37.21 27.13 12.11
C ILE A 384 -38.61 26.53 11.91
N ASP A 385 -38.82 25.94 10.70
CA ASP A 385 -40.10 25.30 10.35
C ASP A 385 -40.39 24.13 11.30
N GLU A 386 -41.60 24.15 11.88
CA GLU A 386 -42.05 23.15 12.87
C GLU A 386 -42.02 21.73 12.30
N SER A 387 -42.29 21.56 11.00
CA SER A 387 -42.26 20.25 10.30
C SER A 387 -40.86 19.59 10.28
N ARG A 388 -39.83 20.35 10.57
CA ARG A 388 -38.46 19.91 10.67
C ARG A 388 -38.04 19.46 12.04
N ILE A 389 -38.87 19.65 13.06
CA ILE A 389 -38.51 19.41 14.47
C ILE A 389 -39.53 18.46 15.09
N THR A 390 -39.07 17.31 15.52
CA THR A 390 -39.84 16.41 16.37
C THR A 390 -39.31 16.48 17.79
N SER A 391 -40.15 16.22 18.80
CA SER A 391 -39.80 16.19 20.20
C SER A 391 -40.21 14.88 20.84
N VAL A 392 -39.38 14.30 21.67
CA VAL A 392 -39.66 13.07 22.42
C VAL A 392 -39.08 13.14 23.84
N GLY A 393 -39.83 12.73 24.81
CA GLY A 393 -39.37 12.53 26.18
C GLY A 393 -38.94 11.10 26.37
N LEU A 394 -37.75 10.89 26.92
CA LEU A 394 -37.18 9.56 27.22
C LEU A 394 -37.07 9.28 28.72
N GLY A 395 -37.55 10.20 29.56
CA GLY A 395 -37.43 10.06 31.01
C GLY A 395 -35.98 9.81 31.42
N PHE A 396 -35.77 8.80 32.27
CA PHE A 396 -34.46 8.34 32.70
C PHE A 396 -33.97 7.06 32.00
N SER A 397 -34.57 6.69 30.87
CA SER A 397 -34.27 5.41 30.16
C SER A 397 -32.91 5.40 29.48
N LYS A 398 -32.38 6.57 29.08
CA LYS A 398 -31.06 6.72 28.44
C LYS A 398 -30.16 7.65 29.29
N PRO A 399 -29.59 7.19 30.40
CA PRO A 399 -28.71 8.01 31.22
C PRO A 399 -27.37 8.22 30.53
N ARG A 400 -26.83 9.44 30.59
CA ARG A 400 -25.50 9.81 30.13
C ARG A 400 -24.40 9.53 31.15
N ALA A 401 -24.78 9.54 32.44
CA ALA A 401 -23.89 9.27 33.55
C ALA A 401 -24.64 8.51 34.66
N GLY A 402 -23.89 7.92 35.59
CA GLY A 402 -24.46 7.27 36.76
C GLY A 402 -25.37 8.22 37.56
N ASN A 403 -26.47 7.71 38.11
CA ASN A 403 -27.41 8.51 38.87
C ASN A 403 -27.08 8.58 40.38
N ASP A 404 -26.02 7.95 40.83
CA ASP A 404 -25.63 7.82 42.23
C ASP A 404 -25.10 9.14 42.81
N THR A 405 -24.45 9.95 41.97
CA THR A 405 -23.87 11.23 42.35
C THR A 405 -24.78 12.41 41.94
N LYS A 406 -24.63 13.54 42.60
CA LYS A 406 -25.32 14.80 42.26
C LYS A 406 -24.88 15.31 40.88
N GLU A 407 -23.61 15.15 40.56
CA GLU A 407 -22.97 15.53 39.31
C GLU A 407 -23.48 14.68 38.15
N GLY A 408 -23.53 13.36 38.32
CA GLY A 408 -24.06 12.45 37.30
C GLY A 408 -25.54 12.72 37.01
N ARG A 409 -26.36 12.94 38.06
CA ARG A 409 -27.77 13.35 37.88
C ARG A 409 -27.90 14.68 37.13
N ALA A 410 -26.99 15.62 37.38
CA ALA A 410 -26.99 16.91 36.66
C ALA A 410 -26.69 16.74 35.16
N LEU A 411 -25.83 15.79 34.78
CA LEU A 411 -25.56 15.44 33.38
C LEU A 411 -26.76 14.76 32.71
N ASN A 412 -27.57 14.01 33.48
CA ASN A 412 -28.74 13.33 32.95
C ASN A 412 -29.92 14.28 32.71
N ARG A 413 -30.02 15.43 33.41
CA ARG A 413 -31.04 16.47 33.20
C ARG A 413 -30.67 17.34 31.99
N ARG A 414 -30.93 16.85 30.78
CA ARG A 414 -30.48 17.47 29.51
C ARG A 414 -31.51 17.35 28.39
N ALA A 415 -31.26 18.03 27.32
CA ALA A 415 -31.84 17.73 26.01
C ALA A 415 -30.74 17.49 24.99
N GLU A 416 -30.96 16.57 24.05
CA GLU A 416 -30.10 16.25 22.90
C GLU A 416 -30.85 16.51 21.61
N LEU A 417 -30.13 16.95 20.55
CA LEU A 417 -30.69 17.06 19.21
C LEU A 417 -30.05 15.98 18.35
N ILE A 418 -30.89 15.21 17.67
CA ILE A 418 -30.48 14.11 16.83
C ILE A 418 -30.91 14.41 15.40
N PRO A 419 -30.01 14.43 14.40
CA PRO A 419 -30.40 14.53 12.99
C PRO A 419 -31.32 13.38 12.61
N VAL A 420 -32.36 13.68 11.85
CA VAL A 420 -33.29 12.68 11.32
C VAL A 420 -33.16 12.68 9.79
N LYS A 421 -32.90 11.52 9.23
CA LYS A 421 -32.86 11.33 7.75
C LYS A 421 -34.21 11.51 7.11
#